data_a412e9d4e36ddf2aec2b6774a4d6ef1e
#
_entry.id   a412e9d4e36ddf2aec2b6774a4d6ef1e
#
_cell.length_a   1.000
_cell.length_b   1.000
_cell.length_c   1.000
_cell.angle_alpha   90.00
_cell.angle_beta   90.00
_cell.angle_gamma   90.00
#
_symmetry.space_group_name_H-M   'P 1'
#
loop_
_entity.id
_entity.type
_entity.pdbx_description
1 polymer ?
#
loop_
_entity_poly.entity_id
_entity_poly.type
_entity_poly.pdbx_seq_one_letter_code
_entity_poly.pdbx_strand_id
1 'polypeptide(L)'
;MIRQPHAPRFRTLAMSAAVSAWLLAAPFAAALHHDKQDSATLNPNEDPFTLVQPTADVVAARVDKHYNSVHALELSFVERYTNAGIERNEQGRLLLKKPGLMRWEYSHPHGKLFLVDKHFAYSYTPGDAQAQRIPIEKLNDLRSPLRFLLGKTNLAKELDKLTVTYDGGMAILRGVPVGMEKTMSQLQLTVLPSGTILSMRMQETGGAETRFQFYNENDKVDINKDVFVFTPPANVKVVDGLPPM
;
A
#
# COMPACT_ATOMS: atom_id res chain seq x y z
N MET A 1 25.83 -41.47 -33.26
CA MET A 1 26.95 -40.56 -33.62
C MET A 1 26.45 -39.13 -33.47
N ILE A 2 26.59 -38.54 -32.32
CA ILE A 2 26.11 -37.16 -32.03
C ILE A 2 27.32 -36.43 -31.37
N ARG A 3 27.78 -35.41 -32.07
CA ARG A 3 28.92 -34.56 -31.64
C ARG A 3 28.48 -33.57 -30.57
N GLN A 4 29.24 -33.50 -29.50
CA GLN A 4 29.15 -32.42 -28.50
C GLN A 4 30.02 -31.23 -28.93
N PRO A 5 29.58 -29.97 -28.66
CA PRO A 5 30.43 -28.79 -28.86
C PRO A 5 31.26 -28.44 -27.63
N HIS A 6 32.50 -28.02 -27.91
CA HIS A 6 33.53 -27.63 -26.97
C HIS A 6 33.20 -26.28 -26.28
N ALA A 7 33.54 -26.21 -24.96
CA ALA A 7 33.57 -24.98 -24.18
C ALA A 7 34.92 -24.25 -24.34
N PRO A 8 34.98 -22.92 -24.39
CA PRO A 8 36.22 -22.17 -24.39
C PRO A 8 36.77 -21.95 -22.96
N ARG A 9 38.07 -22.21 -22.84
CA ARG A 9 38.88 -21.96 -21.65
C ARG A 9 39.29 -20.49 -21.60
N PHE A 10 38.95 -19.74 -20.53
CA PHE A 10 39.53 -18.45 -20.25
C PHE A 10 40.78 -18.57 -19.40
N ARG A 11 41.87 -17.99 -19.91
CA ARG A 11 43.18 -17.86 -19.26
C ARG A 11 43.17 -16.69 -18.29
N THR A 12 43.52 -16.92 -17.05
CA THR A 12 43.85 -15.92 -16.05
C THR A 12 45.22 -15.30 -16.36
N LEU A 13 45.27 -13.98 -16.47
CA LEU A 13 46.49 -13.18 -16.45
C LEU A 13 46.62 -12.52 -15.08
N ALA A 14 47.67 -12.88 -14.35
CA ALA A 14 48.13 -12.18 -13.17
C ALA A 14 49.08 -11.06 -13.60
N MET A 15 48.85 -9.83 -13.15
CA MET A 15 49.83 -8.75 -13.22
C MET A 15 50.11 -8.25 -11.80
N SER A 16 51.29 -8.53 -11.35
CA SER A 16 51.96 -7.91 -10.21
C SER A 16 52.47 -6.53 -10.62
N ALA A 17 52.20 -5.50 -9.83
CA ALA A 17 52.95 -4.26 -9.89
C ALA A 17 53.27 -3.78 -8.47
N ALA A 18 54.53 -3.83 -8.14
CA ALA A 18 55.11 -3.20 -6.97
C ALA A 18 55.33 -1.71 -7.27
N VAL A 19 55.00 -0.83 -6.36
CA VAL A 19 55.41 0.56 -6.37
C VAL A 19 55.89 0.98 -5.00
N SER A 20 57.08 1.52 -5.04
CA SER A 20 57.98 1.90 -3.96
C SER A 20 57.49 3.13 -3.18
N ALA A 21 57.89 3.14 -1.91
CA ALA A 21 57.74 4.23 -0.98
C ALA A 21 58.64 5.42 -1.33
N TRP A 22 58.11 6.64 -1.16
CA TRP A 22 58.90 7.86 -0.95
C TRP A 22 58.38 8.59 0.27
N LEU A 23 59.23 8.63 1.31
CA LEU A 23 59.11 9.46 2.50
C LEU A 23 59.63 10.87 2.15
N LEU A 24 58.80 11.87 2.40
CA LEU A 24 59.23 13.24 2.59
C LEU A 24 58.57 13.79 3.84
N ALA A 25 59.39 13.99 4.87
CA ALA A 25 59.03 14.68 6.10
C ALA A 25 59.10 16.20 5.92
N ALA A 26 58.07 16.91 6.31
CA ALA A 26 58.13 18.34 6.56
C ALA A 26 57.45 18.62 7.91
N PRO A 27 58.01 19.41 8.79
CA PRO A 27 57.40 19.76 10.08
C PRO A 27 56.46 20.98 9.90
N PHE A 28 55.20 20.80 10.18
CA PHE A 28 54.29 21.94 10.34
C PHE A 28 53.89 22.05 11.82
N ALA A 29 54.32 23.13 12.46
CA ALA A 29 53.84 23.54 13.76
C ALA A 29 52.40 24.03 13.62
N ALA A 30 51.45 23.31 14.19
CA ALA A 30 50.05 23.72 14.23
C ALA A 30 49.66 24.16 15.66
N ALA A 31 49.14 25.33 15.75
CA ALA A 31 48.57 25.93 16.94
C ALA A 31 47.46 25.09 17.53
N LEU A 32 47.52 24.85 18.83
CA LEU A 32 46.45 24.21 19.62
C LEU A 32 45.25 25.17 19.69
N HIS A 33 44.26 24.95 18.82
CA HIS A 33 42.92 25.39 19.11
C HIS A 33 42.23 24.29 19.92
N HIS A 34 41.95 24.63 21.19
CA HIS A 34 41.11 23.82 22.07
C HIS A 34 39.65 24.02 21.63
N ASP A 35 39.24 23.18 20.67
CA ASP A 35 37.82 23.03 20.37
C ASP A 35 37.24 22.10 21.45
N LYS A 36 36.26 22.60 22.20
CA LYS A 36 35.51 21.81 23.17
C LYS A 36 34.75 20.76 22.38
N GLN A 37 35.34 19.60 22.27
CA GLN A 37 34.66 18.40 21.82
C GLN A 37 33.65 18.04 22.91
N ASP A 38 32.37 18.36 22.68
CA ASP A 38 31.26 17.76 23.42
C ASP A 38 31.37 16.25 23.19
N SER A 39 32.00 15.59 24.13
CA SER A 39 32.02 14.12 24.21
C SER A 39 30.59 13.69 24.49
N ALA A 40 29.83 13.38 23.42
CA ALA A 40 28.63 12.58 23.57
C ALA A 40 29.03 11.28 24.24
N THR A 41 28.71 11.15 25.50
CA THR A 41 28.88 9.92 26.29
C THR A 41 28.04 8.85 25.64
N LEU A 42 28.67 8.01 24.81
CA LEU A 42 28.07 6.79 24.30
C LEU A 42 27.71 5.92 25.51
N ASN A 43 26.44 5.66 25.67
CA ASN A 43 25.91 4.78 26.70
C ASN A 43 26.43 3.36 26.37
N PRO A 44 27.27 2.72 27.21
CA PRO A 44 27.90 1.43 26.85
C PRO A 44 26.91 0.26 26.74
N ASN A 45 25.62 0.50 27.00
CA ASN A 45 24.54 -0.47 26.88
C ASN A 45 23.65 -0.25 25.63
N GLU A 46 23.92 0.73 24.78
CA GLU A 46 23.23 0.87 23.51
C GLU A 46 24.02 0.09 22.46
N ASP A 47 23.39 -0.94 21.92
CA ASP A 47 23.91 -1.67 20.76
C ASP A 47 24.00 -0.67 19.59
N PRO A 48 25.21 -0.33 19.09
CA PRO A 48 25.39 0.65 18.02
C PRO A 48 24.71 0.23 16.70
N PHE A 49 24.15 -0.97 16.63
CA PHE A 49 23.41 -1.51 15.49
C PHE A 49 21.88 -1.59 15.74
N THR A 50 21.36 -1.01 16.84
CA THR A 50 19.92 -0.95 17.00
C THR A 50 19.33 -0.03 15.94
N LEU A 51 18.84 -0.63 14.87
CA LEU A 51 18.09 0.09 13.83
C LEU A 51 16.82 0.66 14.49
N VAL A 52 16.79 1.96 14.71
CA VAL A 52 15.60 2.65 15.20
C VAL A 52 14.50 2.48 14.14
N GLN A 53 13.52 1.67 14.47
CA GLN A 53 12.38 1.44 13.57
C GLN A 53 11.51 2.70 13.50
N PRO A 54 11.02 3.07 12.29
CA PRO A 54 10.16 4.25 12.13
C PRO A 54 8.90 4.19 13.02
N THR A 55 8.49 5.33 13.55
CA THR A 55 7.24 5.45 14.30
C THR A 55 6.01 5.26 13.40
N ALA A 56 4.84 5.07 14.00
CA ALA A 56 3.58 4.94 13.27
C ALA A 56 3.30 6.14 12.35
N ASP A 57 3.57 7.38 12.83
CA ASP A 57 3.40 8.59 12.04
C ASP A 57 4.35 8.65 10.84
N VAL A 58 5.58 8.19 11.00
CA VAL A 58 6.55 8.13 9.89
C VAL A 58 6.10 7.11 8.84
N VAL A 59 5.57 5.96 9.25
CA VAL A 59 5.02 4.96 8.32
C VAL A 59 3.78 5.49 7.62
N ALA A 60 2.85 6.09 8.36
CA ALA A 60 1.66 6.75 7.79
C ALA A 60 2.05 7.81 6.75
N ALA A 61 3.02 8.67 7.07
CA ALA A 61 3.50 9.69 6.13
C ALA A 61 4.15 9.10 4.86
N ARG A 62 4.77 7.91 4.93
CA ARG A 62 5.28 7.21 3.74
C ARG A 62 4.15 6.71 2.85
N VAL A 63 3.10 6.14 3.43
CA VAL A 63 1.89 5.74 2.69
C VAL A 63 1.25 6.95 2.03
N ASP A 64 1.07 8.03 2.78
CA ASP A 64 0.52 9.28 2.27
C ASP A 64 1.35 9.84 1.11
N LYS A 65 2.67 9.87 1.25
CA LYS A 65 3.58 10.32 0.19
C LYS A 65 3.44 9.45 -1.07
N HIS A 66 3.42 8.13 -0.91
CA HIS A 66 3.28 7.20 -2.02
C HIS A 66 1.96 7.43 -2.75
N TYR A 67 0.84 7.26 -2.09
CA TYR A 67 -0.47 7.35 -2.74
C TYR A 67 -0.85 8.79 -3.15
N ASN A 68 -0.36 9.84 -2.49
CA ASN A 68 -0.61 11.21 -2.91
C ASN A 68 0.13 11.58 -4.21
N SER A 69 1.22 10.89 -4.54
CA SER A 69 1.94 11.07 -5.82
C SER A 69 1.27 10.35 -7.00
N VAL A 70 0.43 9.37 -6.74
CA VAL A 70 -0.24 8.55 -7.75
C VAL A 70 -1.40 9.30 -8.39
N HIS A 71 -1.43 9.36 -9.73
CA HIS A 71 -2.53 9.93 -10.51
C HIS A 71 -3.48 8.86 -11.03
N ALA A 72 -2.94 7.72 -11.42
CA ALA A 72 -3.69 6.52 -11.82
C ALA A 72 -2.99 5.29 -11.25
N LEU A 73 -3.76 4.28 -10.92
CA LEU A 73 -3.29 3.04 -10.31
C LEU A 73 -4.09 1.87 -10.86
N GLU A 74 -3.39 0.80 -11.19
CA GLU A 74 -3.97 -0.51 -11.42
C GLU A 74 -3.29 -1.51 -10.49
N LEU A 75 -4.08 -2.39 -9.86
CA LEU A 75 -3.56 -3.51 -9.09
C LEU A 75 -4.54 -4.69 -9.13
N SER A 76 -4.04 -5.88 -8.85
CA SER A 76 -4.83 -7.08 -8.62
C SER A 76 -5.10 -7.24 -7.12
N PHE A 77 -6.25 -7.80 -6.77
CA PHE A 77 -6.57 -8.10 -5.38
C PHE A 77 -7.15 -9.49 -5.20
N VAL A 78 -6.95 -10.02 -4.00
CA VAL A 78 -7.70 -11.14 -3.43
C VAL A 78 -8.36 -10.63 -2.16
N GLU A 79 -9.65 -10.84 -2.05
CA GLU A 79 -10.48 -10.48 -0.90
C GLU A 79 -10.97 -11.75 -0.22
N ARG A 80 -10.82 -11.82 1.10
CA ARG A 80 -11.40 -12.85 1.95
C ARG A 80 -12.28 -12.21 3.01
N TYR A 81 -13.54 -12.58 2.99
CA TYR A 81 -14.52 -12.18 4.00
C TYR A 81 -14.85 -13.36 4.90
N THR A 82 -14.86 -13.14 6.21
CA THR A 82 -15.26 -14.13 7.21
C THR A 82 -16.23 -13.52 8.22
N ASN A 83 -17.35 -14.21 8.50
CA ASN A 83 -18.30 -13.81 9.52
C ASN A 83 -19.14 -15.02 9.98
N ALA A 84 -19.20 -15.29 11.28
CA ALA A 84 -20.05 -16.32 11.88
C ALA A 84 -20.00 -17.69 11.15
N GLY A 85 -18.81 -18.12 10.75
CA GLY A 85 -18.59 -19.39 10.03
C GLY A 85 -18.82 -19.32 8.50
N ILE A 86 -19.27 -18.17 7.99
CA ILE A 86 -19.34 -17.93 6.55
C ILE A 86 -17.98 -17.42 6.07
N GLU A 87 -17.46 -18.01 5.00
CA GLU A 87 -16.26 -17.56 4.33
C GLU A 87 -16.57 -17.31 2.84
N ARG A 88 -16.10 -16.18 2.30
CA ARG A 88 -16.14 -15.85 0.88
C ARG A 88 -14.77 -15.41 0.41
N ASN A 89 -14.34 -15.96 -0.71
CA ASN A 89 -13.10 -15.59 -1.37
C ASN A 89 -13.45 -15.00 -2.73
N GLU A 90 -13.02 -13.78 -2.97
CA GLU A 90 -13.25 -13.03 -4.18
C GLU A 90 -11.91 -12.50 -4.70
N GLN A 91 -11.82 -12.25 -5.99
CA GLN A 91 -10.61 -11.70 -6.60
C GLN A 91 -10.94 -10.85 -7.81
N GLY A 92 -10.03 -9.96 -8.16
CA GLY A 92 -10.22 -9.08 -9.29
C GLY A 92 -9.10 -8.08 -9.47
N ARG A 93 -9.44 -6.97 -10.11
CA ARG A 93 -8.56 -5.82 -10.25
C ARG A 93 -9.22 -4.55 -9.75
N LEU A 94 -8.41 -3.65 -9.23
CA LEU A 94 -8.77 -2.29 -8.87
C LEU A 94 -8.14 -1.35 -9.88
N LEU A 95 -8.95 -0.48 -10.45
CA LEU A 95 -8.53 0.68 -11.23
C LEU A 95 -8.89 1.94 -10.46
N LEU A 96 -7.94 2.86 -10.38
CA LEU A 96 -8.13 4.15 -9.73
C LEU A 96 -7.57 5.26 -10.62
N LYS A 97 -8.31 6.36 -10.76
CA LYS A 97 -7.82 7.59 -11.40
C LYS A 97 -8.26 8.78 -10.61
N LYS A 98 -7.31 9.51 -10.07
CA LYS A 98 -7.58 10.72 -9.27
C LYS A 98 -7.97 11.90 -10.15
N PRO A 99 -8.83 12.79 -9.62
CA PRO A 99 -9.58 12.66 -8.38
C PRO A 99 -10.87 11.85 -8.55
N GLY A 100 -11.19 11.02 -7.56
CA GLY A 100 -12.54 10.50 -7.33
C GLY A 100 -13.07 9.41 -8.26
N LEU A 101 -12.23 8.77 -9.06
CA LEU A 101 -12.64 7.68 -9.94
C LEU A 101 -12.03 6.36 -9.44
N MET A 102 -12.87 5.34 -9.26
CA MET A 102 -12.47 4.02 -8.77
C MET A 102 -13.35 2.94 -9.40
N ARG A 103 -12.77 1.80 -9.74
CA ARG A 103 -13.46 0.65 -10.28
C ARG A 103 -12.86 -0.64 -9.76
N TRP A 104 -13.66 -1.42 -9.04
CA TRP A 104 -13.37 -2.78 -8.64
C TRP A 104 -14.07 -3.72 -9.60
N GLU A 105 -13.31 -4.48 -10.35
CA GLU A 105 -13.80 -5.51 -11.24
C GLU A 105 -13.46 -6.87 -10.66
N TYR A 106 -14.47 -7.64 -10.34
CA TYR A 106 -14.28 -8.98 -9.82
C TYR A 106 -14.22 -9.99 -10.96
N SER A 107 -13.14 -10.76 -11.01
CA SER A 107 -13.02 -11.91 -11.92
C SER A 107 -13.64 -13.16 -11.30
N HIS A 108 -13.76 -13.18 -9.97
CA HIS A 108 -14.49 -14.20 -9.22
C HIS A 108 -15.20 -13.54 -8.02
N PRO A 109 -16.56 -13.58 -7.95
CA PRO A 109 -17.49 -13.99 -9.01
C PRO A 109 -17.38 -13.08 -10.23
N HIS A 110 -17.44 -13.68 -11.42
CA HIS A 110 -17.29 -12.93 -12.67
C HIS A 110 -18.40 -11.90 -12.86
N GLY A 111 -18.02 -10.66 -13.19
CA GLY A 111 -18.94 -9.58 -13.50
C GLY A 111 -19.50 -8.81 -12.29
N LYS A 112 -19.18 -9.18 -11.05
CA LYS A 112 -19.42 -8.32 -9.90
C LYS A 112 -18.61 -7.04 -10.04
N LEU A 113 -19.22 -5.90 -9.77
CA LEU A 113 -18.63 -4.59 -9.99
C LEU A 113 -18.97 -3.65 -8.83
N PHE A 114 -17.97 -2.91 -8.36
CA PHE A 114 -18.15 -1.69 -7.61
C PHE A 114 -17.42 -0.55 -8.33
N LEU A 115 -18.12 0.54 -8.61
CA LEU A 115 -17.59 1.67 -9.39
C LEU A 115 -17.95 2.97 -8.70
N VAL A 116 -16.97 3.88 -8.62
CA VAL A 116 -17.18 5.25 -8.15
C VAL A 116 -16.85 6.18 -9.31
N ASP A 117 -17.83 6.97 -9.72
CA ASP A 117 -17.64 8.11 -10.60
C ASP A 117 -17.64 9.43 -9.77
N LYS A 118 -17.69 10.57 -10.44
CA LYS A 118 -17.66 11.87 -9.74
C LYS A 118 -18.92 12.18 -8.94
N HIS A 119 -20.02 11.47 -9.18
CA HIS A 119 -21.34 11.78 -8.66
C HIS A 119 -21.95 10.65 -7.84
N PHE A 120 -21.63 9.41 -8.22
CA PHE A 120 -22.24 8.23 -7.64
C PHE A 120 -21.24 7.10 -7.42
N ALA A 121 -21.57 6.24 -6.46
CA ALA A 121 -21.06 4.89 -6.39
C ALA A 121 -22.12 3.91 -6.88
N TYR A 122 -21.69 2.93 -7.68
CA TYR A 122 -22.53 1.87 -8.21
C TYR A 122 -22.05 0.53 -7.67
N SER A 123 -23.00 -0.33 -7.33
CA SER A 123 -22.72 -1.72 -6.95
C SER A 123 -23.64 -2.64 -7.75
N TYR A 124 -23.06 -3.68 -8.35
CA TYR A 124 -23.80 -4.67 -9.10
C TYR A 124 -23.22 -6.07 -8.86
N THR A 125 -24.10 -7.03 -8.63
CA THR A 125 -23.75 -8.46 -8.57
C THR A 125 -24.47 -9.19 -9.70
N PRO A 126 -23.78 -10.07 -10.46
CA PRO A 126 -24.40 -10.83 -11.55
C PRO A 126 -25.57 -11.66 -11.05
N GLY A 127 -26.67 -11.63 -11.81
CA GLY A 127 -27.93 -12.28 -11.45
C GLY A 127 -28.94 -11.36 -10.75
N ASP A 128 -28.49 -10.20 -10.25
CA ASP A 128 -29.41 -9.21 -9.69
C ASP A 128 -30.19 -8.49 -10.80
N ALA A 129 -31.48 -8.29 -10.57
CA ALA A 129 -32.33 -7.51 -11.48
C ALA A 129 -32.05 -6.00 -11.37
N GLN A 130 -31.27 -5.57 -10.40
CA GLN A 130 -31.01 -4.18 -10.09
C GLN A 130 -29.53 -3.94 -9.76
N ALA A 131 -29.02 -2.79 -10.20
CA ALA A 131 -27.77 -2.22 -9.72
C ALA A 131 -28.09 -1.10 -8.75
N GLN A 132 -27.40 -1.07 -7.62
CA GLN A 132 -27.55 -0.02 -6.62
C GLN A 132 -26.74 1.21 -7.00
N ARG A 133 -27.29 2.40 -6.84
CA ARG A 133 -26.61 3.68 -7.03
C ARG A 133 -26.73 4.54 -5.77
N ILE A 134 -25.62 5.12 -5.33
CA ILE A 134 -25.56 5.91 -4.11
C ILE A 134 -24.85 7.23 -4.41
N PRO A 135 -25.39 8.39 -4.05
CA PRO A 135 -24.71 9.67 -4.18
C PRO A 135 -23.36 9.67 -3.44
N ILE A 136 -22.34 10.30 -4.05
CA ILE A 136 -20.97 10.27 -3.51
C ILE A 136 -20.86 10.94 -2.12
N GLU A 137 -21.73 11.91 -1.83
CA GLU A 137 -21.80 12.57 -0.53
C GLU A 137 -22.18 11.59 0.59
N LYS A 138 -22.91 10.52 0.26
CA LYS A 138 -23.26 9.43 1.18
C LYS A 138 -22.17 8.35 1.26
N LEU A 139 -21.12 8.45 0.45
CA LEU A 139 -19.97 7.52 0.52
C LEU A 139 -19.20 7.63 1.84
N ASN A 140 -19.29 8.75 2.53
CA ASN A 140 -18.70 8.89 3.87
C ASN A 140 -19.33 7.92 4.87
N ASP A 141 -20.58 7.49 4.63
CA ASP A 141 -21.25 6.43 5.37
C ASP A 141 -20.90 5.04 4.84
N LEU A 142 -20.29 4.96 3.63
CA LEU A 142 -19.78 3.71 3.09
C LEU A 142 -18.53 3.29 3.86
N ARG A 143 -18.62 2.15 4.48
CA ARG A 143 -17.57 1.47 5.23
C ARG A 143 -16.41 0.99 4.35
N SER A 144 -16.05 1.76 3.33
CA SER A 144 -14.91 1.45 2.48
C SER A 144 -13.67 2.16 3.02
N PRO A 145 -12.79 1.44 3.70
CA PRO A 145 -11.54 2.01 4.19
C PRO A 145 -10.60 2.46 3.07
N LEU A 146 -10.92 2.15 1.82
CA LEU A 146 -10.16 2.58 0.63
C LEU A 146 -10.60 3.95 0.10
N ARG A 147 -11.58 4.60 0.73
CA ARG A 147 -11.98 5.98 0.36
C ARG A 147 -10.80 6.96 0.37
N PHE A 148 -9.80 6.72 1.23
CA PHE A 148 -8.60 7.55 1.28
C PHE A 148 -7.80 7.51 -0.03
N LEU A 149 -7.91 6.44 -0.82
CA LEU A 149 -7.27 6.37 -2.13
C LEU A 149 -7.92 7.25 -3.19
N LEU A 150 -9.17 7.71 -2.99
CA LEU A 150 -9.90 8.55 -3.95
C LEU A 150 -9.42 10.01 -3.99
N GLY A 151 -8.77 10.48 -2.92
CA GLY A 151 -8.33 11.87 -2.79
C GLY A 151 -6.88 12.01 -2.34
N LYS A 152 -6.62 13.04 -1.54
CA LYS A 152 -5.40 13.17 -0.76
C LYS A 152 -5.55 12.38 0.52
N THR A 153 -4.62 11.46 0.78
CA THR A 153 -4.57 10.71 2.04
C THR A 153 -3.88 11.53 3.12
N ASN A 154 -4.34 11.34 4.36
CA ASN A 154 -3.66 11.76 5.58
C ASN A 154 -4.00 10.75 6.68
N LEU A 155 -3.31 9.61 6.65
CA LEU A 155 -3.63 8.48 7.53
C LEU A 155 -3.55 8.84 9.01
N ALA A 156 -2.63 9.72 9.42
CA ALA A 156 -2.53 10.18 10.80
C ALA A 156 -3.77 10.96 11.28
N LYS A 157 -4.55 11.55 10.36
CA LYS A 157 -5.83 12.21 10.66
C LYS A 157 -7.04 11.31 10.44
N GLU A 158 -6.89 10.29 9.62
CA GLU A 158 -7.97 9.37 9.25
C GLU A 158 -8.05 8.15 10.17
N LEU A 159 -6.99 7.89 10.94
CA LEU A 159 -6.92 6.75 11.87
C LEU A 159 -6.59 7.23 13.29
N ASP A 160 -7.49 6.97 14.21
CA ASP A 160 -7.25 7.11 15.64
C ASP A 160 -6.44 5.93 16.19
N LYS A 161 -5.77 6.13 17.33
CA LYS A 161 -4.98 5.10 18.06
C LYS A 161 -3.95 4.42 17.16
N LEU A 162 -3.27 5.21 16.35
CA LEU A 162 -2.30 4.72 15.38
C LEU A 162 -1.11 4.05 16.09
N THR A 163 -0.82 2.82 15.71
CA THR A 163 0.30 2.02 16.23
C THR A 163 1.02 1.31 15.10
N VAL A 164 2.28 0.95 15.30
CA VAL A 164 3.08 0.18 14.35
C VAL A 164 3.82 -0.96 15.03
N THR A 165 3.90 -2.09 14.38
CA THR A 165 4.79 -3.20 14.69
C THR A 165 5.50 -3.61 13.40
N TYR A 166 6.56 -4.42 13.51
CA TYR A 166 7.36 -4.81 12.36
C TYR A 166 7.45 -6.33 12.28
N ASP A 167 7.35 -6.86 11.05
CA ASP A 167 7.51 -8.27 10.75
C ASP A 167 8.14 -8.42 9.36
N GLY A 168 9.24 -9.19 9.25
CA GLY A 168 9.94 -9.46 8.00
C GLY A 168 10.35 -8.20 7.22
N GLY A 169 10.70 -7.10 7.90
CA GLY A 169 11.05 -5.82 7.28
C GLY A 169 9.86 -4.99 6.80
N MET A 170 8.63 -5.47 6.98
CA MET A 170 7.39 -4.75 6.69
C MET A 170 6.85 -4.08 7.95
N ALA A 171 6.26 -2.90 7.79
CA ALA A 171 5.52 -2.24 8.85
C ALA A 171 4.07 -2.72 8.87
N ILE A 172 3.56 -3.03 10.06
CA ILE A 172 2.16 -3.37 10.29
C ILE A 172 1.54 -2.21 11.05
N LEU A 173 0.91 -1.31 10.31
CA LEU A 173 0.24 -0.11 10.82
C LEU A 173 -1.19 -0.47 11.22
N ARG A 174 -1.62 -0.07 12.42
CA ARG A 174 -2.97 -0.31 12.93
C ARG A 174 -3.59 0.98 13.44
N GLY A 175 -4.89 1.09 13.28
CA GLY A 175 -5.68 2.21 13.82
C GLY A 175 -7.17 1.93 13.72
N VAL A 176 -7.97 2.85 14.19
CA VAL A 176 -9.44 2.83 14.05
C VAL A 176 -9.83 3.99 13.15
N PRO A 177 -10.53 3.76 12.02
CA PRO A 177 -10.95 4.85 11.15
C PRO A 177 -11.87 5.83 11.87
N VAL A 178 -11.52 7.12 11.81
CA VAL A 178 -12.27 8.22 12.44
C VAL A 178 -13.71 8.24 11.91
N GLY A 179 -14.67 8.29 12.83
CA GLY A 179 -16.10 8.28 12.53
C GLY A 179 -16.69 6.88 12.24
N MET A 180 -15.86 5.84 12.31
CA MET A 180 -16.31 4.44 12.11
C MET A 180 -16.19 3.59 13.38
N GLU A 181 -15.94 4.16 14.54
CA GLU A 181 -15.60 3.46 15.79
C GLU A 181 -16.76 2.54 16.26
N LYS A 182 -18.00 2.86 15.86
CA LYS A 182 -19.18 2.04 16.19
C LYS A 182 -19.29 0.78 15.33
N THR A 183 -18.65 0.75 14.18
CA THR A 183 -18.80 -0.32 13.18
C THR A 183 -17.51 -1.05 12.90
N MET A 184 -16.37 -0.40 13.09
CA MET A 184 -15.05 -0.96 12.84
C MET A 184 -14.19 -0.89 14.10
N SER A 185 -13.71 -2.04 14.57
CA SER A 185 -12.83 -2.12 15.73
C SER A 185 -11.37 -1.88 15.37
N GLN A 186 -10.95 -2.26 14.15
CA GLN A 186 -9.57 -2.09 13.71
C GLN A 186 -9.46 -2.08 12.17
N LEU A 187 -8.61 -1.20 11.66
CA LEU A 187 -7.98 -1.28 10.35
C LEU A 187 -6.50 -1.59 10.54
N GLN A 188 -5.98 -2.58 9.80
CA GLN A 188 -4.56 -2.92 9.75
C GLN A 188 -4.08 -2.85 8.31
N LEU A 189 -2.91 -2.22 8.10
CA LEU A 189 -2.23 -2.12 6.82
C LEU A 189 -0.84 -2.78 6.95
N THR A 190 -0.49 -3.67 6.03
CA THR A 190 0.88 -4.16 5.88
C THR A 190 1.56 -3.31 4.82
N VAL A 191 2.63 -2.62 5.19
CA VAL A 191 3.23 -1.55 4.40
C VAL A 191 4.69 -1.85 4.14
N LEU A 192 5.12 -1.73 2.88
CA LEU A 192 6.53 -1.79 2.49
C LEU A 192 7.28 -0.51 2.91
N PRO A 193 8.61 -0.54 2.98
CA PRO A 193 9.42 0.66 3.23
C PRO A 193 9.17 1.82 2.25
N SER A 194 8.72 1.51 1.03
CA SER A 194 8.30 2.48 0.01
C SER A 194 7.03 3.26 0.34
N GLY A 195 6.18 2.75 1.24
CA GLY A 195 4.83 3.23 1.50
C GLY A 195 3.73 2.46 0.75
N THR A 196 4.09 1.50 -0.08
CA THR A 196 3.14 0.63 -0.79
C THR A 196 2.41 -0.29 0.19
N ILE A 197 1.10 -0.38 0.10
CA ILE A 197 0.25 -1.27 0.90
C ILE A 197 0.18 -2.65 0.23
N LEU A 198 0.66 -3.68 0.91
CA LEU A 198 0.58 -5.07 0.44
C LEU A 198 -0.72 -5.75 0.85
N SER A 199 -1.22 -5.42 2.02
CA SER A 199 -2.48 -6.01 2.50
C SER A 199 -3.22 -5.05 3.41
N MET A 200 -4.52 -5.25 3.48
CA MET A 200 -5.42 -4.55 4.37
C MET A 200 -6.32 -5.55 5.07
N ARG A 201 -6.48 -5.39 6.38
CA ARG A 201 -7.40 -6.17 7.21
C ARG A 201 -8.33 -5.22 7.94
N MET A 202 -9.61 -5.46 7.79
CA MET A 202 -10.67 -4.74 8.47
C MET A 202 -11.36 -5.68 9.44
N GLN A 203 -11.55 -5.22 10.65
CA GLN A 203 -12.26 -5.96 11.69
C GLN A 203 -13.44 -5.13 12.16
N GLU A 204 -14.65 -5.65 11.97
CA GLU A 204 -15.86 -5.01 12.42
C GLU A 204 -16.14 -5.30 13.89
N THR A 205 -16.87 -4.40 14.55
CA THR A 205 -17.29 -4.60 15.95
C THR A 205 -18.24 -5.79 16.12
N GLY A 206 -18.97 -6.18 15.05
CA GLY A 206 -19.81 -7.38 14.98
C GLY A 206 -19.07 -8.70 14.75
N GLY A 207 -17.72 -8.67 14.69
CA GLY A 207 -16.89 -9.85 14.51
C GLY A 207 -16.62 -10.26 13.07
N ALA A 208 -17.22 -9.57 12.07
CA ALA A 208 -16.87 -9.78 10.68
C ALA A 208 -15.44 -9.27 10.39
N GLU A 209 -14.76 -9.99 9.52
CA GLU A 209 -13.42 -9.62 9.07
C GLU A 209 -13.34 -9.66 7.54
N THR A 210 -12.76 -8.61 6.95
CA THR A 210 -12.41 -8.58 5.55
C THR A 210 -10.90 -8.38 5.41
N ARG A 211 -10.25 -9.22 4.61
CA ARG A 211 -8.82 -9.11 4.27
C ARG A 211 -8.66 -8.93 2.78
N PHE A 212 -7.87 -7.94 2.41
CA PHE A 212 -7.38 -7.77 1.04
C PHE A 212 -5.88 -8.05 0.97
N GLN A 213 -5.47 -8.73 -0.07
CA GLN A 213 -4.08 -8.83 -0.50
C GLN A 213 -3.96 -8.17 -1.86
N PHE A 214 -2.98 -7.30 -2.04
CA PHE A 214 -2.76 -6.52 -3.25
C PHE A 214 -1.50 -6.99 -3.96
N TYR A 215 -1.57 -7.05 -5.29
CA TYR A 215 -0.50 -7.55 -6.15
C TYR A 215 -0.39 -6.68 -7.39
N ASN A 216 0.78 -6.70 -8.02
CA ASN A 216 1.01 -6.09 -9.34
C ASN A 216 0.61 -4.61 -9.39
N GLU A 217 0.90 -3.87 -8.32
CA GLU A 217 0.64 -2.43 -8.30
C GLU A 217 1.41 -1.74 -9.42
N ASN A 218 0.69 -1.00 -10.28
CA ASN A 218 1.22 -0.21 -11.38
C ASN A 218 0.68 1.22 -11.29
N ASP A 219 1.53 2.16 -10.88
CA ASP A 219 1.24 3.60 -10.73
C ASP A 219 1.59 4.42 -11.98
N LYS A 220 2.09 3.77 -13.04
CA LYS A 220 2.47 4.40 -14.32
C LYS A 220 1.49 4.10 -15.44
N VAL A 221 0.31 3.58 -15.10
CA VAL A 221 -0.72 3.22 -16.06
C VAL A 221 -1.46 4.48 -16.54
N ASP A 222 -1.75 4.55 -17.83
CA ASP A 222 -2.74 5.49 -18.36
C ASP A 222 -4.09 4.79 -18.52
N ILE A 223 -5.09 5.25 -17.76
CA ILE A 223 -6.43 4.66 -17.74
C ILE A 223 -7.38 5.64 -18.42
N ASN A 224 -8.09 5.17 -19.47
CA ASN A 224 -9.14 5.94 -20.09
C ASN A 224 -10.27 6.18 -19.08
N LYS A 225 -10.80 7.42 -19.01
CA LYS A 225 -11.91 7.78 -18.12
C LYS A 225 -13.20 7.02 -18.42
N ASP A 226 -13.38 6.56 -19.65
CA ASP A 226 -14.58 5.84 -20.07
C ASP A 226 -14.77 4.51 -19.32
N VAL A 227 -13.69 3.91 -18.80
CA VAL A 227 -13.80 2.70 -17.96
C VAL A 227 -14.51 2.97 -16.62
N PHE A 228 -14.62 4.22 -16.20
CA PHE A 228 -15.33 4.63 -14.99
C PHE A 228 -16.78 5.07 -15.25
N VAL A 229 -17.33 4.76 -16.40
CA VAL A 229 -18.74 4.95 -16.71
C VAL A 229 -19.48 3.64 -16.43
N PHE A 230 -20.51 3.72 -15.57
CA PHE A 230 -21.36 2.55 -15.30
C PHE A 230 -22.35 2.35 -16.43
N THR A 231 -22.26 1.22 -17.10
CA THR A 231 -23.26 0.78 -18.08
C THR A 231 -23.96 -0.46 -17.51
N PRO A 232 -25.24 -0.37 -17.14
CA PRO A 232 -25.97 -1.50 -16.59
C PRO A 232 -26.09 -2.61 -17.67
N PRO A 233 -25.98 -3.89 -17.30
CA PRO A 233 -26.29 -5.00 -18.20
C PRO A 233 -27.73 -4.94 -18.71
N ALA A 234 -28.01 -5.64 -19.81
CA ALA A 234 -29.36 -5.73 -20.35
C ALA A 234 -30.36 -6.19 -19.28
N ASN A 235 -31.51 -5.51 -19.19
CA ASN A 235 -32.58 -5.77 -18.22
C ASN A 235 -32.25 -5.47 -16.74
N VAL A 236 -31.09 -4.92 -16.42
CA VAL A 236 -30.73 -4.46 -15.08
C VAL A 236 -31.15 -3.01 -14.89
N LYS A 237 -31.98 -2.74 -13.89
CA LYS A 237 -32.42 -1.39 -13.55
C LYS A 237 -31.44 -0.75 -12.55
N VAL A 238 -31.12 0.52 -12.75
CA VAL A 238 -30.39 1.30 -11.74
C VAL A 238 -31.39 1.90 -10.77
N VAL A 239 -31.21 1.61 -9.49
CA VAL A 239 -32.08 2.12 -8.40
C VAL A 239 -31.25 2.85 -7.36
N ASP A 240 -31.81 3.87 -6.75
CA ASP A 240 -31.18 4.53 -5.61
C ASP A 240 -31.24 3.59 -4.41
N GLY A 241 -30.09 3.21 -3.91
CA GLY A 241 -29.92 2.18 -2.88
C GLY A 241 -29.31 2.72 -1.59
N LEU A 242 -29.30 1.85 -0.59
CA LEU A 242 -28.48 2.00 0.58
C LEU A 242 -27.04 1.53 0.26
N PRO A 243 -26.01 2.06 0.97
CA PRO A 243 -24.66 1.53 0.85
C PRO A 243 -24.66 0.03 1.08
N PRO A 244 -23.87 -0.75 0.33
CA PRO A 244 -23.67 -2.15 0.64
C PRO A 244 -23.11 -2.27 2.07
N MET A 245 -23.80 -3.07 2.87
CA MET A 245 -23.39 -3.38 4.23
C MET A 245 -22.28 -4.40 4.20
#